data_789c3492d69e79204fc30d1a9d0283df
#
_entry.id   789c3492d69e79204fc30d1a9d0283df
#
_cell.length_a   1.000
_cell.length_b   1.000
_cell.length_c   1.000
_cell.angle_alpha   90.00
_cell.angle_beta   90.00
_cell.angle_gamma   90.00
#
_symmetry.space_group_name_H-M   'P 1'
#
loop_
_entity.id
_entity.type
_entity.pdbx_description
1 polymer ?
#
loop_
_entity_poly.entity_id
_entity_poly.type
_entity_poly.pdbx_seq_one_letter_code
_entity_poly.pdbx_strand_id
1 'polypeptide(L)' 'QMQFGAFVEIAPGKDGLVHISKLDRKRVEKVEDVVTVGDMIWVKFMEIDEKGRWNLSRKDALIEIEAQQAAAKAAEQQ' A
#
# COMPACT_ATOMS: atom_id res chain seq x y z
N GLN A 1 -2.38 6.98 12.28
CA GLN A 1 -1.71 5.66 12.38
C GLN A 1 -2.27 4.89 13.55
N MET A 2 -2.56 3.64 13.32
CA MET A 2 -3.08 2.75 14.33
C MET A 2 -2.24 1.48 14.38
N GLN A 3 -2.33 0.72 15.48
CA GLN A 3 -1.52 -0.49 15.64
C GLN A 3 -1.80 -1.55 14.58
N PHE A 4 -3.03 -1.59 14.07
CA PHE A 4 -3.42 -2.60 13.08
C PHE A 4 -3.23 -2.16 11.63
N GLY A 5 -2.91 -0.90 11.39
CA GLY A 5 -2.74 -0.39 10.04
C GLY A 5 -2.74 1.12 9.96
N ALA A 6 -2.85 1.62 8.74
CA ALA A 6 -2.85 3.05 8.47
C ALA A 6 -4.04 3.42 7.59
N PHE A 7 -4.68 4.54 7.88
CA PHE A 7 -5.68 5.12 6.99
C PHE A 7 -5.00 6.01 5.97
N VAL A 8 -5.36 5.83 4.72
CA VAL A 8 -4.78 6.55 3.59
C VAL A 8 -5.88 7.33 2.90
N GLU A 9 -5.71 8.64 2.75
CA GLU A 9 -6.64 9.45 1.99
C GLU A 9 -6.42 9.21 0.50
N ILE A 10 -7.44 8.67 -0.17
CA ILE A 10 -7.39 8.38 -1.60
C ILE A 10 -8.07 9.44 -2.44
N ALA A 11 -8.92 10.24 -1.81
CA ALA A 11 -9.56 11.41 -2.40
C ALA A 11 -10.03 12.29 -1.25
N PRO A 12 -10.28 13.58 -1.46
CA PRO A 12 -10.73 14.44 -0.38
C PRO A 12 -11.96 13.86 0.32
N GLY A 13 -11.85 13.66 1.62
CA GLY A 13 -12.93 13.10 2.43
C GLY A 13 -13.13 11.60 2.29
N LYS A 14 -12.25 10.89 1.60
CA LYS A 14 -12.38 9.45 1.42
C LYS A 14 -11.09 8.73 1.80
N ASP A 15 -11.17 7.91 2.83
CA ASP A 15 -10.04 7.16 3.35
C ASP A 15 -10.19 5.67 3.06
N GLY A 16 -9.06 5.01 2.81
CA GLY A 16 -8.98 3.57 2.77
C GLY A 16 -8.06 3.07 3.87
N LEU A 17 -8.14 1.79 4.17
CA LEU A 17 -7.31 1.15 5.18
C LEU A 17 -6.23 0.31 4.54
N VAL A 18 -4.98 0.50 4.97
CA VAL A 18 -3.88 -0.41 4.69
C VAL A 18 -3.59 -1.17 5.98
N HIS A 19 -4.01 -2.43 6.03
CA HIS A 19 -3.74 -3.29 7.19
C HIS A 19 -2.22 -3.45 7.36
N ILE A 20 -1.76 -3.64 8.60
CA ILE A 20 -0.33 -3.75 8.90
C ILE A 20 0.33 -4.87 8.08
N SER A 21 -0.37 -5.96 7.81
CA SER A 21 0.15 -7.05 6.97
C SER A 21 0.31 -6.68 5.50
N LYS A 22 -0.22 -5.54 5.09
CA LYS A 22 -0.20 -5.04 3.71
C LYS A 22 0.62 -3.76 3.53
N LEU A 23 1.39 -3.39 4.55
CA LEU A 23 2.20 -2.17 4.51
C LEU A 23 3.52 -2.34 3.78
N ASP A 24 4.09 -3.53 3.77
CA ASP A 24 5.37 -3.78 3.13
C ASP A 24 5.46 -5.25 2.71
N ARG A 25 6.43 -5.56 1.89
CA ARG A 25 6.74 -6.94 1.50
C ARG A 25 7.28 -7.75 2.66
N LYS A 26 7.91 -7.08 3.62
CA LYS A 26 8.42 -7.69 4.85
C LYS A 26 7.37 -7.59 5.94
N ARG A 27 7.49 -8.45 6.95
CA ARG A 27 6.69 -8.33 8.15
C ARG A 27 6.94 -6.97 8.82
N VAL A 28 5.87 -6.27 9.14
CA VAL A 28 5.93 -4.98 9.81
C VAL A 28 5.42 -5.16 11.23
N GLU A 29 6.23 -4.80 12.21
CA GLU A 29 5.84 -4.90 13.62
C GLU A 29 5.13 -3.65 14.09
N LYS A 30 5.57 -2.49 13.60
CA LYS A 30 4.97 -1.19 13.94
C LYS A 30 4.70 -0.40 12.68
N VAL A 31 3.51 0.15 12.57
CA VAL A 31 3.12 0.95 11.41
C VAL A 31 4.10 2.10 11.17
N GLU A 32 4.50 2.78 12.22
CA GLU A 32 5.39 3.93 12.14
C GLU A 32 6.81 3.60 11.66
N ASP A 33 7.18 2.32 11.63
CA ASP A 33 8.48 1.90 11.07
C ASP A 33 8.50 2.01 9.55
N VAL A 34 7.34 2.04 8.93
CA VAL A 34 7.21 2.05 7.46
C VAL A 34 6.64 3.36 6.95
N VAL A 35 5.61 3.88 7.60
CA VAL A 35 4.91 5.08 7.15
C VAL A 35 4.70 6.05 8.31
N THR A 36 4.67 7.32 7.97
CA THR A 36 4.44 8.42 8.92
C THR A 36 3.28 9.25 8.40
N VAL A 37 2.52 9.85 9.31
CA VAL A 37 1.43 10.76 8.95
C VAL A 37 1.97 11.85 8.02
N GLY A 38 1.30 12.05 6.90
CA GLY A 38 1.72 13.01 5.88
C GLY A 38 2.51 12.41 4.73
N ASP A 39 2.93 11.15 4.84
CA ASP A 39 3.63 10.49 3.75
C ASP A 39 2.70 10.25 2.55
N MET A 40 3.28 10.34 1.36
CA MET A 40 2.61 9.93 0.12
C MET A 40 3.08 8.52 -0.22
N ILE A 41 2.14 7.60 -0.38
CA ILE A 41 2.48 6.21 -0.67
C ILE A 41 1.65 5.68 -1.84
N TRP A 42 2.23 4.73 -2.57
CA TRP A 42 1.50 3.99 -3.58
C TRP A 42 0.69 2.89 -2.91
N VAL A 43 -0.56 2.73 -3.32
CA VAL A 43 -1.43 1.68 -2.81
C VAL A 43 -2.21 1.06 -3.96
N LYS A 44 -2.55 -0.21 -3.81
CA LYS A 44 -3.43 -0.91 -4.72
C LYS A 44 -4.78 -1.13 -4.06
N PHE A 45 -5.86 -0.86 -4.77
CA PHE A 45 -7.19 -1.19 -4.31
C PHE A 45 -7.36 -2.71 -4.32
N MET A 46 -7.80 -3.27 -3.20
CA MET A 46 -8.02 -4.71 -3.07
C MET A 46 -9.50 -5.05 -3.07
N GLU A 47 -10.26 -4.47 -2.14
CA GLU A 47 -11.68 -4.78 -2.02
C GLU A 47 -12.40 -3.76 -1.16
N ILE A 48 -13.73 -3.79 -1.20
CA ILE A 48 -14.58 -3.06 -0.27
C ILE A 48 -15.16 -4.10 0.68
N ASP A 49 -14.96 -3.92 1.99
CA ASP A 49 -15.45 -4.88 2.97
C ASP A 49 -16.94 -4.70 3.27
N GLU A 50 -17.47 -5.54 4.15
CA GLU A 50 -18.88 -5.55 4.52
C GLU A 50 -19.36 -4.21 5.09
N LYS A 51 -18.46 -3.44 5.68
CA LYS A 51 -18.76 -2.13 6.26
C LYS A 51 -18.62 -0.99 5.27
N GLY A 52 -18.35 -1.30 4.00
CA GLY A 52 -18.13 -0.30 2.97
C GLY A 52 -16.75 0.35 3.02
N ARG A 53 -15.82 -0.24 3.75
CA ARG A 53 -14.46 0.28 3.87
C ARG A 53 -13.61 -0.20 2.71
N TRP A 54 -12.86 0.69 2.12
CA TRP A 54 -11.90 0.34 1.08
C TRP A 54 -10.66 -0.24 1.71
N ASN A 55 -10.31 -1.47 1.31
CA ASN A 55 -9.10 -2.12 1.74
C ASN A 55 -8.05 -2.00 0.66
N LEU A 56 -6.88 -1.48 1.04
CA LEU A 56 -5.78 -1.13 0.16
C LEU A 56 -4.53 -1.90 0.56
N SER A 57 -3.59 -2.04 -0.37
CA SER A 57 -2.35 -2.75 -0.10
C SER A 57 -1.16 -1.98 -0.68
N ARG A 58 -0.26 -1.54 0.18
CA ARG A 58 1.02 -1.00 -0.25
C ARG A 58 1.95 -2.13 -0.71
N LYS A 59 1.89 -3.27 -0.02
CA LYS A 59 2.65 -4.47 -0.38
C LYS A 59 2.40 -4.87 -1.83
N ASP A 60 1.15 -4.98 -2.23
CA ASP A 60 0.80 -5.40 -3.59
C ASP A 60 1.16 -4.32 -4.62
N ALA A 61 1.04 -3.04 -4.26
CA ALA A 61 1.48 -1.95 -5.12
C ALA A 61 2.99 -2.02 -5.37
N LEU A 62 3.78 -2.27 -4.33
CA LEU A 62 5.22 -2.39 -4.45
C LEU A 62 5.62 -3.59 -5.33
N ILE A 63 4.93 -4.71 -5.17
CA ILE A 63 5.18 -5.90 -6.00
C ILE A 63 4.93 -5.59 -7.47
N GLU A 64 3.82 -4.92 -7.78
CA GLU A 64 3.52 -4.55 -9.17
C GLU A 64 4.52 -3.56 -9.74
N ILE A 65 4.90 -2.55 -8.98
CA ILE A 65 5.87 -1.54 -9.42
C ILE A 65 7.21 -2.21 -9.73
N GLU A 66 7.68 -3.08 -8.85
CA GLU A 66 8.92 -3.80 -9.04
C GLU A 66 8.88 -4.71 -10.27
N ALA A 67 7.74 -5.37 -10.49
CA ALA A 67 7.56 -6.21 -11.67
C ALA A 67 7.60 -5.39 -12.96
N GLN A 68 6.97 -4.22 -12.97
CA GLN A 68 7.00 -3.31 -14.11
C GLN A 68 8.41 -2.77 -14.36
N GLN A 69 9.13 -2.42 -13.32
CA GLN A 69 10.51 -1.95 -13.43
C GLN A 69 11.42 -3.04 -13.97
N ALA A 70 11.26 -4.28 -13.50
CA ALA A 70 12.04 -5.41 -13.99
C ALA A 70 11.75 -5.68 -15.47
N ALA A 71 10.49 -5.63 -15.88
CA ALA A 71 10.10 -5.82 -17.27
C ALA A 71 10.66 -4.72 -18.17
N ALA A 72 10.60 -3.47 -17.71
CA ALA A 72 11.15 -2.34 -18.46
C ALA A 72 12.67 -2.47 -18.64
N LYS A 73 13.35 -2.86 -17.57
CA LYS A 73 14.80 -3.05 -17.62
C LYS A 73 15.18 -4.19 -18.57
N ALA A 74 14.44 -5.30 -18.52
CA ALA A 74 14.69 -6.42 -19.44
C ALA A 74 14.49 -6.01 -20.90
N ALA A 75 13.46 -5.21 -21.17
CA ALA A 75 13.21 -4.71 -22.54
C ALA A 75 14.35 -3.81 -23.05
N GLU A 76 14.95 -3.02 -22.15
CA GLU A 76 16.06 -2.14 -22.52
C GLU A 76 17.33 -2.90 -22.91
N GLN A 77 17.46 -4.14 -22.47
CA GLN A 77 18.66 -4.95 -22.71
C GLN A 77 18.59 -5.80 -23.97
N GLN A 78 17.50 -5.68 -24.73
CA GLN A 78 17.33 -6.43 -25.97
C GLN A 78 17.81 -5.67 -27.20
#